data_5373b648b86ca3fcfe79f709c5944f1c
#
_entry.id   5373b648b86ca3fcfe79f709c5944f1c
#
_cell.length_a   1.000
_cell.length_b   1.000
_cell.length_c   1.000
_cell.angle_alpha   90.00
_cell.angle_beta   90.00
_cell.angle_gamma   90.00
#
_symmetry.space_group_name_H-M   'P 1'
#
loop_
_entity.id
_entity.type
_entity.pdbx_description
1 polymer ?
#
loop_
_entity_poly.entity_id
_entity_poly.type
_entity_poly.pdbx_seq_one_letter_code
_entity_poly.pdbx_strand_id
1 'polypeptide(L)'
;IGFHTCCGCGVESGTVEDEQFKDYKMKIGNIAFTSRYPVFLAPMEDVTDIGFRLLCKQFGADMVYTEFVSSDALIRHVRKTKEKLTICEEERPVAIQIYGNDPDSMVEAAKICEEANPDAIDINFGCPAKKVAGRGAGSGMMKTPGLMLEITEKVVKAVGLPVTVKTRLGWDENSRIIVTLAEQLQDCGIAALTIHGRTRSQKYTGEADWTLIGEVKNNPRMHIPIIGNGDLVTPQDCKRRFDETGVDAVMIGRASYGQPWIFSDVKHFLETGELAPKQSFSWYLDVLKQQVMQSVQRLDERRGILHIRRHLAGTPIFKGIPDFKPTRIALLRANTVEELFAVMDEIPEKFGIR
;
A
#
# COMPACT_ATOMS: atom_id res chain seq x y z
N ILE A 1 -29.61 -60.21 -36.06
CA ILE A 1 -30.80 -59.99 -35.27
C ILE A 1 -30.35 -59.19 -34.05
N GLY A 2 -30.76 -57.92 -33.89
CA GLY A 2 -30.65 -57.15 -32.69
C GLY A 2 -29.53 -56.08 -32.69
N PHE A 3 -29.80 -54.93 -33.28
CA PHE A 3 -29.00 -53.69 -33.12
C PHE A 3 -29.38 -52.98 -31.81
N HIS A 4 -28.44 -52.73 -30.97
CA HIS A 4 -28.57 -51.73 -29.86
C HIS A 4 -27.74 -50.51 -30.18
N THR A 5 -28.42 -49.40 -30.37
CA THR A 5 -27.91 -48.06 -30.48
C THR A 5 -27.39 -47.59 -29.12
N CYS A 6 -26.11 -47.22 -29.03
CA CYS A 6 -25.54 -46.48 -27.87
C CYS A 6 -25.79 -44.98 -28.02
N CYS A 7 -26.41 -44.41 -27.00
CA CYS A 7 -26.59 -42.98 -26.77
C CYS A 7 -25.25 -42.23 -26.70
N GLY A 8 -25.23 -41.06 -27.33
CA GLY A 8 -24.11 -40.13 -27.26
C GLY A 8 -23.95 -39.54 -25.89
N CYS A 9 -22.72 -39.61 -25.35
CA CYS A 9 -22.27 -38.81 -24.25
C CYS A 9 -21.83 -37.47 -24.81
N GLY A 10 -22.62 -36.41 -24.55
CA GLY A 10 -22.20 -35.05 -24.72
C GLY A 10 -21.13 -34.73 -23.66
N VAL A 11 -19.91 -34.50 -24.10
CA VAL A 11 -18.85 -33.95 -23.27
C VAL A 11 -19.08 -32.44 -23.26
N GLU A 12 -19.60 -31.92 -22.16
CA GLU A 12 -19.57 -30.50 -21.89
C GLU A 12 -18.10 -30.11 -21.65
N SER A 13 -17.54 -29.33 -22.55
CA SER A 13 -16.24 -28.67 -22.39
C SER A 13 -16.36 -27.51 -21.40
N GLY A 14 -16.37 -27.84 -20.12
CA GLY A 14 -16.08 -26.86 -19.07
C GLY A 14 -14.60 -26.53 -19.14
N THR A 15 -14.27 -25.27 -19.44
CA THR A 15 -12.90 -24.80 -19.49
C THR A 15 -12.28 -24.89 -18.11
N VAL A 16 -11.07 -25.44 -18.05
CA VAL A 16 -10.26 -25.66 -16.82
C VAL A 16 -9.95 -24.37 -16.06
N GLU A 17 -10.25 -23.19 -16.63
CA GLU A 17 -10.05 -21.87 -16.02
C GLU A 17 -11.10 -21.52 -14.95
N ASP A 18 -12.29 -22.12 -14.95
CA ASP A 18 -13.36 -21.76 -14.01
C ASP A 18 -13.27 -22.47 -12.65
N GLU A 19 -12.48 -23.52 -12.49
CA GLU A 19 -12.39 -24.25 -11.21
C GLU A 19 -11.35 -23.69 -10.23
N GLN A 20 -10.33 -22.93 -10.69
CA GLN A 20 -9.26 -22.40 -9.83
C GLN A 20 -9.64 -21.12 -9.03
N PHE A 21 -10.79 -20.49 -9.32
CA PHE A 21 -11.17 -19.19 -8.76
C PHE A 21 -12.46 -19.20 -7.91
N LYS A 22 -12.97 -20.35 -7.52
CA LYS A 22 -14.24 -20.45 -6.78
C LYS A 22 -14.22 -19.86 -5.35
N ASP A 23 -13.05 -19.53 -4.79
CA ASP A 23 -12.90 -19.08 -3.38
C ASP A 23 -12.37 -17.66 -3.20
N TYR A 24 -12.16 -16.86 -4.24
CA TYR A 24 -11.73 -15.48 -4.05
C TYR A 24 -12.86 -14.60 -3.48
N LYS A 25 -12.51 -13.68 -2.59
CA LYS A 25 -13.45 -12.74 -1.94
C LYS A 25 -13.45 -11.35 -2.61
N MET A 26 -12.35 -10.98 -3.28
CA MET A 26 -12.20 -9.71 -3.98
C MET A 26 -11.28 -9.89 -5.20
N LYS A 27 -11.49 -9.09 -6.26
CA LYS A 27 -10.62 -8.99 -7.43
C LYS A 27 -10.26 -7.53 -7.73
N ILE A 28 -9.01 -7.31 -8.15
CA ILE A 28 -8.54 -6.07 -8.80
C ILE A 28 -8.07 -6.46 -10.19
N GLY A 29 -8.91 -6.24 -11.20
CA GLY A 29 -8.65 -6.78 -12.53
C GLY A 29 -8.52 -8.31 -12.49
N ASN A 30 -7.36 -8.83 -12.90
CA ASN A 30 -7.02 -10.25 -12.86
C ASN A 30 -6.39 -10.70 -11.53
N ILE A 31 -6.11 -9.79 -10.60
CA ILE A 31 -5.52 -10.09 -9.28
C ILE A 31 -6.64 -10.57 -8.35
N ALA A 32 -6.60 -11.83 -7.92
CA ALA A 32 -7.58 -12.42 -7.02
C ALA A 32 -7.06 -12.48 -5.57
N PHE A 33 -7.92 -12.12 -4.61
CA PHE A 33 -7.62 -12.18 -3.17
C PHE A 33 -8.54 -13.18 -2.50
N THR A 34 -7.97 -14.15 -1.82
CA THR A 34 -8.71 -15.20 -1.07
C THR A 34 -9.02 -14.77 0.36
N SER A 35 -8.29 -13.82 0.91
CA SER A 35 -8.57 -13.28 2.23
C SER A 35 -9.96 -12.65 2.28
N ARG A 36 -10.72 -12.93 3.32
CA ARG A 36 -12.01 -12.28 3.60
C ARG A 36 -11.82 -10.78 3.89
N TYR A 37 -10.69 -10.41 4.45
CA TYR A 37 -10.34 -9.06 4.86
C TYR A 37 -8.95 -8.70 4.35
N PRO A 38 -8.80 -8.35 3.07
CA PRO A 38 -7.49 -8.01 2.52
C PRO A 38 -6.90 -6.76 3.18
N VAL A 39 -5.60 -6.82 3.49
CA VAL A 39 -4.86 -5.74 4.15
C VAL A 39 -3.64 -5.38 3.30
N PHE A 40 -3.59 -4.15 2.82
CA PHE A 40 -2.58 -3.66 1.88
C PHE A 40 -1.58 -2.75 2.57
N LEU A 41 -0.32 -2.74 2.07
CA LEU A 41 0.67 -1.75 2.45
C LEU A 41 0.54 -0.50 1.57
N ALA A 42 0.37 0.68 2.18
CA ALA A 42 0.29 1.94 1.44
C ALA A 42 1.63 2.31 0.79
N PRO A 43 1.62 2.93 -0.40
CA PRO A 43 2.81 3.54 -1.00
C PRO A 43 3.29 4.73 -0.17
N MET A 44 4.57 4.72 0.22
CA MET A 44 5.15 5.78 1.07
C MET A 44 6.58 6.08 0.64
N GLU A 45 6.84 7.34 0.26
CA GLU A 45 8.16 7.80 -0.16
C GLU A 45 9.20 7.64 0.96
N ASP A 46 10.39 7.16 0.61
CA ASP A 46 11.49 6.81 1.51
C ASP A 46 11.11 5.77 2.60
N VAL A 47 10.11 4.94 2.36
CA VAL A 47 9.65 3.89 3.30
C VAL A 47 9.41 2.57 2.60
N THR A 48 8.59 2.56 1.54
CA THR A 48 8.18 1.33 0.88
C THR A 48 9.14 0.91 -0.23
N ASP A 49 10.43 0.88 0.09
CA ASP A 49 11.44 0.23 -0.73
C ASP A 49 11.22 -1.28 -0.78
N ILE A 50 11.89 -1.95 -1.70
CA ILE A 50 11.73 -3.40 -1.93
C ILE A 50 11.98 -4.22 -0.65
N GLY A 51 12.97 -3.85 0.19
CA GLY A 51 13.27 -4.56 1.43
C GLY A 51 12.11 -4.49 2.42
N PHE A 52 11.53 -3.30 2.60
CA PHE A 52 10.39 -3.13 3.50
C PHE A 52 9.11 -3.77 2.95
N ARG A 53 8.86 -3.70 1.63
CA ARG A 53 7.74 -4.39 1.00
C ARG A 53 7.79 -5.90 1.19
N LEU A 54 8.98 -6.51 0.97
CA LEU A 54 9.22 -7.94 1.22
C LEU A 54 8.94 -8.32 2.68
N LEU A 55 9.43 -7.50 3.61
CA LEU A 55 9.19 -7.73 5.03
C LEU A 55 7.69 -7.66 5.38
N CYS A 56 6.95 -6.68 4.86
CA CYS A 56 5.51 -6.59 5.03
C CYS A 56 4.77 -7.78 4.40
N LYS A 57 5.23 -8.27 3.24
CA LYS A 57 4.68 -9.50 2.63
C LYS A 57 4.94 -10.72 3.49
N GLN A 58 6.11 -10.86 4.06
CA GLN A 58 6.46 -11.93 4.99
C GLN A 58 5.52 -11.95 6.21
N PHE A 59 5.08 -10.78 6.66
CA PHE A 59 4.08 -10.63 7.72
C PHE A 59 2.62 -10.64 7.23
N GLY A 60 2.36 -10.95 5.97
CA GLY A 60 1.02 -11.23 5.46
C GLY A 60 0.29 -10.04 4.82
N ALA A 61 0.99 -8.96 4.44
CA ALA A 61 0.37 -7.95 3.58
C ALA A 61 -0.12 -8.59 2.27
N ASP A 62 -1.40 -8.42 1.94
CA ASP A 62 -1.99 -9.06 0.78
C ASP A 62 -1.52 -8.43 -0.54
N MET A 63 -1.30 -7.12 -0.55
CA MET A 63 -0.74 -6.38 -1.68
C MET A 63 0.18 -5.27 -1.20
N VAL A 64 1.22 -4.98 -1.97
CA VAL A 64 2.16 -3.89 -1.70
C VAL A 64 2.27 -2.95 -2.89
N TYR A 65 2.75 -1.74 -2.63
CA TYR A 65 2.92 -0.68 -3.62
C TYR A 65 4.34 -0.13 -3.52
N THR A 66 4.93 0.20 -4.66
CA THR A 66 6.23 0.87 -4.68
C THR A 66 6.14 2.28 -4.09
N GLU A 67 7.27 2.89 -3.79
CA GLU A 67 7.32 4.34 -3.66
C GLU A 67 6.86 4.97 -4.98
N PHE A 68 6.20 6.15 -4.90
CA PHE A 68 5.70 6.80 -6.11
C PHE A 68 6.82 7.36 -6.99
N VAL A 69 6.69 7.21 -8.30
CA VAL A 69 7.64 7.70 -9.30
C VAL A 69 7.04 8.86 -10.10
N SER A 70 7.85 9.90 -10.31
CA SER A 70 7.47 11.01 -11.17
C SER A 70 7.46 10.59 -12.64
N SER A 71 6.36 10.82 -13.34
CA SER A 71 6.27 10.58 -14.80
C SER A 71 7.34 11.34 -15.56
N ASP A 72 7.52 12.63 -15.27
CA ASP A 72 8.54 13.47 -15.92
C ASP A 72 9.98 12.96 -15.72
N ALA A 73 10.27 12.48 -14.51
CA ALA A 73 11.60 11.94 -14.21
C ALA A 73 11.82 10.57 -14.87
N LEU A 74 10.75 9.78 -14.97
CA LEU A 74 10.81 8.45 -15.57
C LEU A 74 11.03 8.50 -17.06
N ILE A 75 10.28 9.34 -17.80
CA ILE A 75 10.44 9.51 -19.25
C ILE A 75 11.80 10.13 -19.65
N ARG A 76 12.42 10.89 -18.74
CA ARG A 76 13.79 11.42 -18.90
C ARG A 76 14.87 10.42 -18.49
N HIS A 77 14.51 9.20 -18.19
CA HIS A 77 15.40 8.11 -17.78
C HIS A 77 16.29 8.41 -16.58
N VAL A 78 15.78 9.19 -15.61
CA VAL A 78 16.51 9.47 -14.37
C VAL A 78 16.77 8.16 -13.62
N ARG A 79 18.07 7.81 -13.43
CA ARG A 79 18.51 6.53 -12.86
C ARG A 79 17.82 6.17 -11.55
N LYS A 80 17.78 7.09 -10.58
CA LYS A 80 17.14 6.86 -9.27
C LYS A 80 15.64 6.56 -9.37
N THR A 81 14.98 7.11 -10.40
CA THR A 81 13.56 6.85 -10.66
C THR A 81 13.36 5.45 -11.21
N LYS A 82 14.24 5.00 -12.11
CA LYS A 82 14.22 3.62 -12.63
C LYS A 82 14.49 2.58 -11.54
N GLU A 83 15.38 2.87 -10.60
CA GLU A 83 15.67 1.98 -9.48
C GLU A 83 14.43 1.70 -8.60
N LYS A 84 13.47 2.63 -8.54
CA LYS A 84 12.19 2.45 -7.83
C LYS A 84 11.21 1.49 -8.53
N LEU A 85 11.45 1.16 -9.80
CA LEU A 85 10.64 0.18 -10.54
C LEU A 85 11.05 -1.27 -10.24
N THR A 86 12.14 -1.48 -9.48
CA THR A 86 12.60 -2.82 -9.14
C THR A 86 11.59 -3.53 -8.25
N ILE A 87 11.13 -4.67 -8.72
CA ILE A 87 10.19 -5.58 -8.03
C ILE A 87 10.72 -7.00 -8.11
N CYS A 88 10.20 -7.91 -7.28
CA CYS A 88 10.52 -9.33 -7.31
C CYS A 88 9.28 -10.20 -7.11
N GLU A 89 9.42 -11.50 -7.40
CA GLU A 89 8.29 -12.44 -7.33
C GLU A 89 7.72 -12.60 -5.92
N GLU A 90 8.57 -12.55 -4.91
CA GLU A 90 8.19 -12.78 -3.52
C GLU A 90 7.31 -11.67 -2.93
N GLU A 91 7.27 -10.49 -3.56
CA GLU A 91 6.41 -9.39 -3.11
C GLU A 91 5.05 -9.31 -3.83
N ARG A 92 4.80 -10.18 -4.81
CA ARG A 92 3.54 -10.18 -5.57
C ARG A 92 2.33 -10.56 -4.72
N PRO A 93 1.16 -9.96 -4.97
CA PRO A 93 0.92 -8.91 -5.98
C PRO A 93 1.50 -7.55 -5.56
N VAL A 94 2.11 -6.87 -6.52
CA VAL A 94 2.73 -5.55 -6.33
C VAL A 94 2.30 -4.56 -7.42
N ALA A 95 1.96 -3.34 -7.02
CA ALA A 95 1.67 -2.25 -7.94
C ALA A 95 2.82 -1.24 -7.99
N ILE A 96 3.16 -0.75 -9.18
CA ILE A 96 4.02 0.42 -9.34
C ILE A 96 3.16 1.66 -9.32
N GLN A 97 3.48 2.62 -8.43
CA GLN A 97 2.74 3.87 -8.33
C GLN A 97 3.45 5.01 -9.06
N ILE A 98 2.72 5.71 -9.93
CA ILE A 98 3.20 6.87 -10.69
C ILE A 98 2.43 8.13 -10.33
N TYR A 99 3.04 9.30 -10.51
CA TYR A 99 2.39 10.59 -10.38
C TYR A 99 2.88 11.59 -11.40
N GLY A 100 2.01 12.50 -11.79
CA GLY A 100 2.26 13.59 -12.70
C GLY A 100 0.99 14.41 -12.92
N ASN A 101 1.08 15.43 -13.78
CA ASN A 101 -0.03 16.30 -14.15
C ASN A 101 -0.10 16.59 -15.66
N ASP A 102 0.74 15.92 -16.42
CA ASP A 102 0.71 15.95 -17.89
C ASP A 102 0.23 14.60 -18.43
N PRO A 103 -0.85 14.58 -19.23
CA PRO A 103 -1.43 13.33 -19.71
C PRO A 103 -0.48 12.46 -20.54
N ASP A 104 0.31 13.08 -21.41
CA ASP A 104 1.19 12.34 -22.33
C ASP A 104 2.38 11.75 -21.56
N SER A 105 2.96 12.52 -20.64
CA SER A 105 4.01 12.01 -19.72
C SER A 105 3.51 10.87 -18.84
N MET A 106 2.26 10.92 -18.38
CA MET A 106 1.67 9.87 -17.56
C MET A 106 1.42 8.58 -18.36
N VAL A 107 0.98 8.70 -19.60
CA VAL A 107 0.82 7.55 -20.52
C VAL A 107 2.16 6.88 -20.79
N GLU A 108 3.18 7.66 -21.14
CA GLU A 108 4.52 7.12 -21.42
C GLU A 108 5.15 6.48 -20.18
N ALA A 109 5.02 7.13 -19.02
CA ALA A 109 5.47 6.56 -17.75
C ALA A 109 4.76 5.24 -17.41
N ALA A 110 3.45 5.14 -17.67
CA ALA A 110 2.70 3.92 -17.45
C ALA A 110 3.19 2.75 -18.31
N LYS A 111 3.49 3.01 -19.60
CA LYS A 111 4.08 2.01 -20.51
C LYS A 111 5.46 1.54 -20.03
N ILE A 112 6.32 2.46 -19.58
CA ILE A 112 7.63 2.11 -19.00
C ILE A 112 7.45 1.26 -17.72
N CYS A 113 6.44 1.56 -16.89
CA CYS A 113 6.14 0.76 -15.71
C CYS A 113 5.61 -0.64 -16.09
N GLU A 114 4.81 -0.75 -17.15
CA GLU A 114 4.31 -2.04 -17.65
C GLU A 114 5.46 -2.97 -18.09
N GLU A 115 6.53 -2.41 -18.69
CA GLU A 115 7.73 -3.18 -19.05
C GLU A 115 8.45 -3.80 -17.84
N ALA A 116 8.31 -3.20 -16.64
CA ALA A 116 8.81 -3.77 -15.40
C ALA A 116 7.94 -4.91 -14.87
N ASN A 117 6.82 -5.22 -15.55
CA ASN A 117 5.91 -6.34 -15.28
C ASN A 117 5.37 -6.38 -13.83
N PRO A 118 4.80 -5.29 -13.29
CA PRO A 118 4.03 -5.34 -12.04
C PRO A 118 2.68 -6.04 -12.24
N ASP A 119 1.96 -6.29 -11.14
CA ASP A 119 0.60 -6.82 -11.22
C ASP A 119 -0.44 -5.74 -11.53
N ALA A 120 -0.15 -4.49 -11.18
CA ALA A 120 -0.98 -3.32 -11.47
C ALA A 120 -0.15 -2.04 -11.59
N ILE A 121 -0.74 -1.03 -12.21
CA ILE A 121 -0.23 0.35 -12.20
C ILE A 121 -1.18 1.18 -11.33
N ASP A 122 -0.64 1.90 -10.35
CA ASP A 122 -1.41 2.77 -9.48
C ASP A 122 -1.12 4.23 -9.74
N ILE A 123 -2.15 5.07 -9.81
CA ILE A 123 -2.00 6.51 -10.04
C ILE A 123 -2.16 7.24 -8.69
N ASN A 124 -1.14 8.04 -8.34
CA ASN A 124 -1.16 8.86 -7.13
C ASN A 124 -1.85 10.21 -7.37
N PHE A 125 -3.06 10.35 -6.84
CA PHE A 125 -3.77 11.61 -6.71
C PHE A 125 -3.97 12.02 -5.24
N GLY A 126 -3.13 11.51 -4.34
CA GLY A 126 -3.29 11.72 -2.89
C GLY A 126 -2.11 12.38 -2.18
N CYS A 127 -0.91 12.45 -2.75
CA CYS A 127 0.27 13.01 -2.07
C CYS A 127 0.09 14.51 -1.76
N PRO A 128 0.12 14.94 -0.47
CA PRO A 128 -0.09 16.33 -0.10
C PRO A 128 1.22 17.15 -0.03
N ALA A 129 2.38 16.52 -0.32
CA ALA A 129 3.67 17.18 -0.22
C ALA A 129 3.73 18.44 -1.10
N LYS A 130 4.24 19.55 -0.54
CA LYS A 130 4.27 20.85 -1.24
C LYS A 130 4.95 20.78 -2.61
N LYS A 131 6.05 20.03 -2.73
CA LYS A 131 6.79 19.84 -3.97
C LYS A 131 6.03 19.05 -5.05
N VAL A 132 5.00 18.28 -4.67
CA VAL A 132 4.13 17.52 -5.58
C VAL A 132 2.82 18.27 -5.81
N ALA A 133 2.03 18.47 -4.76
CA ALA A 133 0.72 19.11 -4.84
C ALA A 133 0.79 20.59 -5.27
N GLY A 134 1.85 21.31 -4.90
CA GLY A 134 2.07 22.69 -5.33
C GLY A 134 2.38 22.85 -6.82
N ARG A 135 2.76 21.76 -7.49
CA ARG A 135 2.95 21.70 -8.96
C ARG A 135 1.73 21.14 -9.69
N GLY A 136 0.61 20.97 -9.02
CA GLY A 136 -0.62 20.44 -9.60
C GLY A 136 -0.68 18.92 -9.75
N ALA A 137 0.32 18.17 -9.25
CA ALA A 137 0.32 16.70 -9.25
C ALA A 137 -0.13 16.12 -7.89
N GLY A 138 -0.27 14.81 -7.80
CA GLY A 138 -0.76 14.17 -6.59
C GLY A 138 -2.10 14.75 -6.15
N SER A 139 -2.24 15.13 -4.88
CA SER A 139 -3.49 15.73 -4.39
C SER A 139 -3.75 17.17 -4.94
N GLY A 140 -2.79 17.78 -5.63
CA GLY A 140 -2.99 19.02 -6.39
C GLY A 140 -4.05 18.87 -7.48
N MET A 141 -4.16 17.67 -8.06
CA MET A 141 -5.15 17.30 -9.07
C MET A 141 -6.61 17.46 -8.60
N MET A 142 -6.87 17.48 -7.29
CA MET A 142 -8.19 17.74 -6.74
C MET A 142 -8.77 19.11 -7.12
N LYS A 143 -7.92 20.04 -7.56
CA LYS A 143 -8.34 21.35 -8.11
C LYS A 143 -8.76 21.28 -9.58
N THR A 144 -8.35 20.24 -10.28
CA THR A 144 -8.58 20.05 -11.71
C THR A 144 -9.11 18.65 -12.00
N PRO A 145 -10.32 18.30 -11.47
CA PRO A 145 -10.84 16.93 -11.60
C PRO A 145 -11.01 16.50 -13.07
N GLY A 146 -11.33 17.41 -13.99
CA GLY A 146 -11.38 17.09 -15.41
C GLY A 146 -10.05 16.57 -15.97
N LEU A 147 -8.93 17.20 -15.60
CA LEU A 147 -7.59 16.73 -15.99
C LEU A 147 -7.23 15.41 -15.32
N MET A 148 -7.64 15.21 -14.06
CA MET A 148 -7.48 13.94 -13.36
C MET A 148 -8.17 12.79 -14.11
N LEU A 149 -9.40 13.00 -14.57
CA LEU A 149 -10.16 12.02 -15.34
C LEU A 149 -9.53 11.77 -16.72
N GLU A 150 -9.10 12.82 -17.41
CA GLU A 150 -8.39 12.70 -18.70
C GLU A 150 -7.12 11.85 -18.59
N ILE A 151 -6.28 12.11 -17.58
CA ILE A 151 -5.08 11.32 -17.31
C ILE A 151 -5.44 9.87 -17.04
N THR A 152 -6.42 9.63 -16.17
CA THR A 152 -6.85 8.30 -15.79
C THR A 152 -7.33 7.49 -16.99
N GLU A 153 -8.21 8.07 -17.81
CA GLU A 153 -8.77 7.42 -19.00
C GLU A 153 -7.67 7.09 -20.02
N LYS A 154 -6.75 8.05 -20.27
CA LYS A 154 -5.63 7.84 -21.20
C LYS A 154 -4.68 6.74 -20.72
N VAL A 155 -4.35 6.71 -19.43
CA VAL A 155 -3.49 5.66 -18.85
C VAL A 155 -4.18 4.29 -18.93
N VAL A 156 -5.45 4.19 -18.55
CA VAL A 156 -6.21 2.93 -18.65
C VAL A 156 -6.23 2.38 -20.07
N LYS A 157 -6.40 3.25 -21.07
CA LYS A 157 -6.41 2.84 -22.50
C LYS A 157 -5.02 2.47 -23.05
N ALA A 158 -3.95 2.92 -22.40
CA ALA A 158 -2.59 2.79 -22.91
C ALA A 158 -1.87 1.51 -22.48
N VAL A 159 -2.33 0.84 -21.41
CA VAL A 159 -1.68 -0.33 -20.82
C VAL A 159 -2.64 -1.51 -20.74
N GLY A 160 -2.10 -2.73 -20.75
CA GLY A 160 -2.87 -3.96 -20.59
C GLY A 160 -3.07 -4.40 -19.15
N LEU A 161 -2.33 -3.81 -18.21
CA LEU A 161 -2.42 -4.12 -16.79
C LEU A 161 -3.61 -3.42 -16.12
N PRO A 162 -4.14 -3.96 -15.00
CA PRO A 162 -5.10 -3.25 -14.19
C PRO A 162 -4.52 -1.90 -13.72
N VAL A 163 -5.30 -0.84 -13.88
CA VAL A 163 -4.96 0.49 -13.38
C VAL A 163 -5.81 0.78 -12.14
N THR A 164 -5.17 1.21 -11.06
CA THR A 164 -5.83 1.64 -9.82
C THR A 164 -5.53 3.10 -9.53
N VAL A 165 -6.33 3.71 -8.68
CA VAL A 165 -6.14 5.11 -8.27
C VAL A 165 -6.12 5.19 -6.75
N LYS A 166 -5.18 5.97 -6.20
CA LYS A 166 -5.15 6.34 -4.78
C LYS A 166 -5.32 7.84 -4.62
N THR A 167 -6.35 8.24 -3.89
CA THR A 167 -6.74 9.64 -3.76
C THR A 167 -7.16 10.02 -2.32
N ARG A 168 -7.69 11.23 -2.15
CA ARG A 168 -8.21 11.80 -0.91
C ARG A 168 -9.66 12.24 -1.08
N LEU A 169 -10.29 12.76 0.01
CA LEU A 169 -11.67 13.21 0.00
C LEU A 169 -11.90 14.44 -0.88
N GLY A 170 -10.87 15.25 -1.09
CA GLY A 170 -10.94 16.50 -1.82
C GLY A 170 -9.75 17.40 -1.52
N TRP A 171 -9.79 18.65 -2.01
CA TRP A 171 -8.76 19.64 -1.75
C TRP A 171 -8.81 20.18 -0.31
N ASP A 172 -9.99 20.61 0.12
CA ASP A 172 -10.28 21.15 1.47
C ASP A 172 -11.69 20.76 1.91
N GLU A 173 -12.12 21.30 3.06
CA GLU A 173 -13.43 21.01 3.65
C GLU A 173 -14.61 21.44 2.76
N ASN A 174 -14.42 22.48 1.96
CA ASN A 174 -15.47 23.01 1.08
C ASN A 174 -15.54 22.30 -0.28
N SER A 175 -14.57 21.44 -0.58
CA SER A 175 -14.42 20.75 -1.86
C SER A 175 -14.17 19.25 -1.70
N ARG A 176 -14.97 18.60 -0.86
CA ARG A 176 -14.97 17.14 -0.68
C ARG A 176 -15.74 16.47 -1.81
N ILE A 177 -15.09 16.25 -2.93
CA ILE A 177 -15.71 15.79 -4.17
C ILE A 177 -15.71 14.26 -4.35
N ILE A 178 -15.19 13.51 -3.38
CA ILE A 178 -14.85 12.09 -3.58
C ILE A 178 -16.03 11.23 -4.00
N VAL A 179 -17.25 11.48 -3.51
CA VAL A 179 -18.42 10.65 -3.84
C VAL A 179 -18.72 10.69 -5.34
N THR A 180 -18.81 11.87 -5.91
CA THR A 180 -19.02 12.06 -7.36
C THR A 180 -17.77 11.66 -8.16
N LEU A 181 -16.59 12.00 -7.67
CA LEU A 181 -15.32 11.70 -8.35
C LEU A 181 -15.10 10.19 -8.46
N ALA A 182 -15.50 9.40 -7.46
CA ALA A 182 -15.35 7.95 -7.48
C ALA A 182 -16.11 7.30 -8.63
N GLU A 183 -17.36 7.72 -8.88
CA GLU A 183 -18.14 7.24 -10.04
C GLU A 183 -17.44 7.59 -11.36
N GLN A 184 -16.96 8.82 -11.49
CA GLN A 184 -16.28 9.30 -12.70
C GLN A 184 -14.95 8.55 -12.94
N LEU A 185 -14.19 8.28 -11.88
CA LEU A 185 -12.96 7.49 -11.98
C LEU A 185 -13.24 6.04 -12.38
N GLN A 186 -14.30 5.43 -11.83
CA GLN A 186 -14.77 4.11 -12.26
C GLN A 186 -15.13 4.10 -13.75
N ASP A 187 -15.84 5.13 -14.22
CA ASP A 187 -16.21 5.26 -15.63
C ASP A 187 -15.00 5.41 -16.56
N CYS A 188 -13.85 5.89 -16.06
CA CYS A 188 -12.58 5.88 -16.79
C CYS A 188 -12.00 4.45 -16.96
N GLY A 189 -12.54 3.44 -16.25
CA GLY A 189 -12.13 2.04 -16.37
C GLY A 189 -11.06 1.59 -15.38
N ILE A 190 -10.89 2.26 -14.23
CA ILE A 190 -9.98 1.78 -13.19
C ILE A 190 -10.49 0.50 -12.55
N ALA A 191 -9.56 -0.35 -12.10
CA ALA A 191 -9.86 -1.65 -11.51
C ALA A 191 -10.14 -1.61 -9.99
N ALA A 192 -9.69 -0.57 -9.29
CA ALA A 192 -9.95 -0.33 -7.87
C ALA A 192 -9.65 1.12 -7.49
N LEU A 193 -10.27 1.58 -6.39
CA LEU A 193 -10.06 2.93 -5.86
C LEU A 193 -9.68 2.88 -4.38
N THR A 194 -8.53 3.47 -4.03
CA THR A 194 -8.12 3.68 -2.64
C THR A 194 -8.38 5.12 -2.21
N ILE A 195 -9.08 5.29 -1.08
CA ILE A 195 -9.47 6.61 -0.57
C ILE A 195 -8.84 6.81 0.81
N HIS A 196 -8.01 7.87 0.95
CA HIS A 196 -7.58 8.35 2.26
C HIS A 196 -8.63 9.30 2.83
N GLY A 197 -9.12 9.02 4.04
CA GLY A 197 -10.19 9.75 4.73
C GLY A 197 -9.81 11.16 5.19
N ARG A 198 -8.95 11.87 4.47
CA ARG A 198 -8.57 13.27 4.70
C ARG A 198 -8.57 14.07 3.41
N THR A 199 -8.79 15.37 3.53
CA THR A 199 -8.55 16.31 2.44
C THR A 199 -7.04 16.60 2.27
N ARG A 200 -6.67 17.21 1.14
CA ARG A 200 -5.28 17.67 0.95
C ARG A 200 -4.87 18.69 2.01
N SER A 201 -5.76 19.62 2.36
CA SER A 201 -5.46 20.70 3.33
C SER A 201 -5.19 20.16 4.73
N GLN A 202 -5.88 19.12 5.14
CA GLN A 202 -5.62 18.45 6.42
C GLN A 202 -4.24 17.77 6.46
N LYS A 203 -3.69 17.32 5.33
CA LYS A 203 -2.46 16.51 5.28
C LYS A 203 -2.59 15.27 6.18
N TYR A 204 -2.10 15.37 7.43
CA TYR A 204 -2.15 14.31 8.45
C TYR A 204 -2.72 14.82 9.78
N THR A 205 -3.25 16.04 9.83
CA THR A 205 -3.86 16.63 11.03
C THR A 205 -5.31 16.18 11.19
N GLY A 206 -5.83 16.25 12.41
CA GLY A 206 -7.17 15.78 12.73
C GLY A 206 -7.33 14.27 12.55
N GLU A 207 -8.54 13.80 12.49
CA GLU A 207 -8.90 12.40 12.26
C GLU A 207 -9.29 12.13 10.82
N ALA A 208 -9.08 10.90 10.35
CA ALA A 208 -9.57 10.46 9.05
C ALA A 208 -11.08 10.27 9.11
N ASP A 209 -11.80 10.93 8.21
CA ASP A 209 -13.24 10.79 8.05
C ASP A 209 -13.55 9.60 7.12
N TRP A 210 -14.09 8.55 7.71
CA TRP A 210 -14.48 7.33 6.98
C TRP A 210 -15.94 7.36 6.48
N THR A 211 -16.70 8.38 6.83
CA THR A 211 -18.11 8.51 6.42
C THR A 211 -18.23 8.54 4.91
N LEU A 212 -17.42 9.40 4.24
CA LEU A 212 -17.45 9.51 2.78
C LEU A 212 -16.86 8.27 2.08
N ILE A 213 -15.92 7.57 2.72
CA ILE A 213 -15.43 6.29 2.20
C ILE A 213 -16.58 5.26 2.20
N GLY A 214 -17.33 5.19 3.31
CA GLY A 214 -18.52 4.34 3.42
C GLY A 214 -19.61 4.73 2.42
N GLU A 215 -19.83 6.02 2.20
CA GLU A 215 -20.78 6.52 1.21
C GLU A 215 -20.41 6.09 -0.22
N VAL A 216 -19.14 6.21 -0.60
CA VAL A 216 -18.64 5.69 -1.88
C VAL A 216 -18.84 4.18 -1.97
N LYS A 217 -18.45 3.41 -0.95
CA LYS A 217 -18.57 1.95 -0.96
C LYS A 217 -20.01 1.47 -1.09
N ASN A 218 -20.94 2.13 -0.42
CA ASN A 218 -22.35 1.73 -0.39
C ASN A 218 -23.18 2.41 -1.50
N ASN A 219 -22.55 3.16 -2.39
CA ASN A 219 -23.21 3.70 -3.56
C ASN A 219 -23.54 2.56 -4.56
N PRO A 220 -24.82 2.34 -4.92
CA PRO A 220 -25.22 1.23 -5.80
C PRO A 220 -24.63 1.30 -7.23
N ARG A 221 -24.10 2.47 -7.62
CA ARG A 221 -23.41 2.65 -8.91
C ARG A 221 -21.94 2.22 -8.88
N MET A 222 -21.38 1.99 -7.69
CA MET A 222 -19.99 1.52 -7.56
C MET A 222 -19.90 0.00 -7.67
N HIS A 223 -19.07 -0.48 -8.60
CA HIS A 223 -18.90 -1.90 -8.88
C HIS A 223 -17.45 -2.37 -8.67
N ILE A 224 -16.49 -1.45 -8.62
CA ILE A 224 -15.08 -1.75 -8.37
C ILE A 224 -14.80 -1.84 -6.87
N PRO A 225 -13.74 -2.58 -6.46
CA PRO A 225 -13.30 -2.60 -5.07
C PRO A 225 -12.94 -1.20 -4.55
N ILE A 226 -13.40 -0.90 -3.34
CA ILE A 226 -13.07 0.31 -2.59
C ILE A 226 -12.17 -0.06 -1.42
N ILE A 227 -10.98 0.54 -1.38
CA ILE A 227 -9.97 0.33 -0.34
C ILE A 227 -9.94 1.57 0.57
N GLY A 228 -10.18 1.37 1.86
CA GLY A 228 -10.15 2.45 2.83
C GLY A 228 -8.75 2.65 3.44
N ASN A 229 -8.37 3.91 3.64
CA ASN A 229 -7.07 4.29 4.21
C ASN A 229 -7.23 5.48 5.17
N GLY A 230 -6.46 5.49 6.25
CA GLY A 230 -6.39 6.58 7.22
C GLY A 230 -6.65 6.13 8.65
N ASP A 231 -5.72 6.44 9.55
CA ASP A 231 -5.76 6.18 11.00
C ASP A 231 -6.06 4.71 11.38
N LEU A 232 -5.52 3.80 10.60
CA LEU A 232 -5.50 2.37 10.90
C LEU A 232 -4.24 2.08 11.70
N VAL A 233 -4.34 2.16 13.02
CA VAL A 233 -3.20 2.08 13.94
C VAL A 233 -3.18 0.74 14.68
N THR A 234 -4.36 0.18 14.95
CA THR A 234 -4.54 -1.08 15.68
C THR A 234 -5.36 -2.09 14.88
N PRO A 235 -5.28 -3.39 15.22
CA PRO A 235 -6.17 -4.40 14.64
C PRO A 235 -7.66 -4.06 14.80
N GLN A 236 -8.03 -3.50 15.95
CA GLN A 236 -9.41 -3.09 16.24
C GLN A 236 -9.86 -1.94 15.31
N ASP A 237 -8.96 -0.99 15.00
CA ASP A 237 -9.29 0.06 14.02
C ASP A 237 -9.64 -0.55 12.67
N CYS A 238 -8.84 -1.51 12.19
CA CYS A 238 -9.10 -2.18 10.92
C CYS A 238 -10.47 -2.89 10.92
N LYS A 239 -10.75 -3.69 11.97
CA LYS A 239 -12.04 -4.40 12.12
C LYS A 239 -13.22 -3.42 12.12
N ARG A 240 -13.12 -2.37 12.95
CA ARG A 240 -14.15 -1.34 13.04
C ARG A 240 -14.45 -0.73 11.65
N ARG A 241 -13.42 -0.41 10.86
CA ARG A 241 -13.64 0.20 9.54
C ARG A 241 -14.27 -0.75 8.54
N PHE A 242 -13.91 -2.02 8.55
CA PHE A 242 -14.64 -3.03 7.75
C PHE A 242 -16.12 -3.10 8.16
N ASP A 243 -16.41 -3.13 9.45
CA ASP A 243 -17.78 -3.26 9.97
C ASP A 243 -18.62 -2.02 9.70
N GLU A 244 -18.06 -0.82 9.88
CA GLU A 244 -18.79 0.46 9.71
C GLU A 244 -19.03 0.82 8.24
N THR A 245 -18.12 0.49 7.34
CA THR A 245 -18.16 0.99 5.97
C THR A 245 -18.39 -0.07 4.92
N GLY A 246 -18.08 -1.33 5.22
CA GLY A 246 -18.16 -2.43 4.27
C GLY A 246 -17.12 -2.38 3.15
N VAL A 247 -16.01 -1.62 3.30
CA VAL A 247 -14.93 -1.57 2.30
C VAL A 247 -14.39 -2.96 1.98
N ASP A 248 -13.91 -3.14 0.75
CA ASP A 248 -13.42 -4.43 0.26
C ASP A 248 -12.04 -4.78 0.80
N ALA A 249 -11.23 -3.76 1.11
CA ALA A 249 -9.91 -3.90 1.72
C ALA A 249 -9.58 -2.66 2.55
N VAL A 250 -8.59 -2.78 3.43
CA VAL A 250 -7.99 -1.65 4.13
C VAL A 250 -6.52 -1.51 3.77
N MET A 251 -6.01 -0.28 3.79
CA MET A 251 -4.62 0.02 3.46
C MET A 251 -3.93 0.70 4.63
N ILE A 252 -2.88 0.07 5.17
CA ILE A 252 -2.10 0.55 6.31
C ILE A 252 -0.90 1.36 5.81
N GLY A 253 -0.73 2.56 6.34
CA GLY A 253 0.42 3.42 6.07
C GLY A 253 1.35 3.54 7.27
N ARG A 254 1.35 4.71 7.91
CA ARG A 254 2.29 5.11 8.99
C ARG A 254 2.41 4.14 10.16
N ALA A 255 1.34 3.40 10.46
CA ALA A 255 1.37 2.40 11.52
C ALA A 255 2.33 1.24 11.24
N SER A 256 2.73 1.03 9.99
CA SER A 256 3.72 0.00 9.62
C SER A 256 5.18 0.43 9.87
N TYR A 257 5.46 1.70 10.18
CA TYR A 257 6.83 2.19 10.40
C TYR A 257 7.51 1.46 11.56
N GLY A 258 8.56 0.69 11.26
CA GLY A 258 9.25 -0.13 12.25
C GLY A 258 8.34 -1.13 12.97
N GLN A 259 7.24 -1.51 12.31
CA GLN A 259 6.25 -2.45 12.80
C GLN A 259 5.65 -3.28 11.64
N PRO A 260 6.46 -3.98 10.83
CA PRO A 260 5.94 -4.77 9.72
C PRO A 260 5.01 -5.90 10.17
N TRP A 261 5.16 -6.41 11.40
CA TRP A 261 4.29 -7.42 12.00
C TRP A 261 2.85 -6.96 12.23
N ILE A 262 2.55 -5.66 12.07
CA ILE A 262 1.16 -5.16 12.15
C ILE A 262 0.22 -5.90 11.19
N PHE A 263 0.73 -6.34 10.04
CA PHE A 263 -0.08 -7.09 9.07
C PHE A 263 -0.52 -8.44 9.63
N SER A 264 0.37 -9.20 10.27
CA SER A 264 0.02 -10.47 10.91
C SER A 264 -0.90 -10.26 12.11
N ASP A 265 -0.66 -9.24 12.93
CA ASP A 265 -1.51 -8.91 14.08
C ASP A 265 -2.93 -8.55 13.65
N VAL A 266 -3.06 -7.74 12.60
CA VAL A 266 -4.37 -7.35 12.04
C VAL A 266 -5.08 -8.56 11.44
N LYS A 267 -4.41 -9.38 10.65
CA LYS A 267 -5.02 -10.58 10.06
C LYS A 267 -5.48 -11.57 11.14
N HIS A 268 -4.66 -11.82 12.13
CA HIS A 268 -5.04 -12.67 13.26
C HIS A 268 -6.33 -12.17 13.94
N PHE A 269 -6.38 -10.88 14.25
CA PHE A 269 -7.55 -10.27 14.88
C PHE A 269 -8.81 -10.32 13.99
N LEU A 270 -8.66 -10.05 12.69
CA LEU A 270 -9.78 -10.09 11.74
C LEU A 270 -10.36 -11.50 11.56
N GLU A 271 -9.52 -12.54 11.71
CA GLU A 271 -9.92 -13.94 11.58
C GLU A 271 -10.50 -14.51 12.88
N THR A 272 -9.91 -14.18 14.01
CA THR A 272 -10.23 -14.80 15.31
C THR A 272 -11.06 -13.92 16.24
N GLY A 273 -11.02 -12.60 16.09
CA GLY A 273 -11.56 -11.63 17.04
C GLY A 273 -10.66 -11.40 18.26
N GLU A 274 -9.53 -12.08 18.36
CA GLU A 274 -8.59 -12.00 19.47
C GLU A 274 -7.29 -11.34 19.05
N LEU A 275 -6.64 -10.61 19.97
CA LEU A 275 -5.33 -10.03 19.71
C LEU A 275 -4.28 -11.14 19.61
N ALA A 276 -3.37 -11.01 18.65
CA ALA A 276 -2.24 -11.91 18.52
C ALA A 276 -1.41 -11.91 19.82
N PRO A 277 -0.88 -13.08 20.24
CA PRO A 277 0.05 -13.15 21.38
C PRO A 277 1.25 -12.23 21.15
N LYS A 278 1.61 -11.47 22.17
CA LYS A 278 2.80 -10.61 22.11
C LYS A 278 4.05 -11.49 22.00
N GLN A 279 4.94 -11.12 21.10
CA GLN A 279 6.27 -11.73 21.00
C GLN A 279 7.20 -11.19 22.10
N SER A 280 8.34 -11.85 22.29
CA SER A 280 9.39 -11.34 23.17
C SER A 280 9.96 -10.03 22.63
N PHE A 281 10.49 -9.19 23.50
CA PHE A 281 11.13 -7.95 23.07
C PHE A 281 12.32 -8.20 22.14
N SER A 282 13.10 -9.26 22.40
CA SER A 282 14.21 -9.68 21.54
C SER A 282 13.75 -10.05 20.13
N TRP A 283 12.60 -10.73 20.00
CA TRP A 283 12.03 -11.02 18.68
C TRP A 283 11.75 -9.74 17.87
N TYR A 284 11.15 -8.73 18.51
CA TYR A 284 10.92 -7.44 17.83
C TYR A 284 12.22 -6.75 17.42
N LEU A 285 13.26 -6.80 18.27
CA LEU A 285 14.57 -6.27 17.94
C LEU A 285 15.21 -7.01 16.75
N ASP A 286 15.07 -8.34 16.68
CA ASP A 286 15.59 -9.15 15.58
C ASP A 286 14.91 -8.79 14.25
N VAL A 287 13.60 -8.54 14.24
CA VAL A 287 12.89 -8.04 13.04
C VAL A 287 13.43 -6.68 12.61
N LEU A 288 13.66 -5.75 13.55
CA LEU A 288 14.26 -4.45 13.23
C LEU A 288 15.69 -4.58 12.70
N LYS A 289 16.50 -5.48 13.28
CA LYS A 289 17.86 -5.78 12.78
C LYS A 289 17.83 -6.37 11.37
N GLN A 290 16.90 -7.29 11.08
CA GLN A 290 16.68 -7.79 9.73
C GLN A 290 16.38 -6.64 8.75
N GLN A 291 15.52 -5.71 9.12
CA GLN A 291 15.21 -4.54 8.30
C GLN A 291 16.42 -3.63 8.08
N VAL A 292 17.25 -3.42 9.11
CA VAL A 292 18.53 -2.70 8.98
C VAL A 292 19.43 -3.38 7.96
N MET A 293 19.62 -4.68 8.08
CA MET A 293 20.51 -5.45 7.17
C MET A 293 20.01 -5.40 5.73
N GLN A 294 18.71 -5.54 5.48
CA GLN A 294 18.13 -5.41 4.14
C GLN A 294 18.40 -4.01 3.54
N SER A 295 18.26 -2.96 4.35
CA SER A 295 18.54 -1.59 3.90
C SER A 295 20.02 -1.37 3.56
N VAL A 296 20.93 -1.89 4.38
CA VAL A 296 22.38 -1.80 4.20
C VAL A 296 22.83 -2.58 2.96
N GLN A 297 22.33 -3.80 2.78
CA GLN A 297 22.64 -4.63 1.61
C GLN A 297 22.20 -3.97 0.30
N ARG A 298 21.07 -3.29 0.31
CA ARG A 298 20.52 -2.61 -0.87
C ARG A 298 21.23 -1.30 -1.21
N LEU A 299 21.62 -0.53 -0.24
CA LEU A 299 22.13 0.83 -0.44
C LEU A 299 23.66 0.94 -0.28
N ASP A 300 24.17 0.67 0.81
CA ASP A 300 25.45 0.58 1.50
C ASP A 300 25.22 0.87 2.99
N GLU A 301 26.24 0.69 3.81
CA GLU A 301 26.10 0.84 5.26
C GLU A 301 25.63 2.23 5.66
N ARG A 302 26.29 3.28 5.18
CA ARG A 302 25.96 4.66 5.55
C ARG A 302 24.55 5.06 5.12
N ARG A 303 24.20 4.81 3.86
CA ARG A 303 22.88 5.18 3.33
C ARG A 303 21.78 4.29 3.92
N GLY A 304 22.07 3.01 4.12
CA GLY A 304 21.15 2.07 4.74
C GLY A 304 20.79 2.46 6.16
N ILE A 305 21.78 2.84 6.98
CA ILE A 305 21.59 3.34 8.35
C ILE A 305 20.75 4.64 8.36
N LEU A 306 21.06 5.58 7.46
CA LEU A 306 20.30 6.83 7.36
C LEU A 306 18.83 6.55 6.97
N HIS A 307 18.61 5.64 6.05
CA HIS A 307 17.27 5.26 5.57
C HIS A 307 16.42 4.62 6.67
N ILE A 308 17.01 3.72 7.46
CA ILE A 308 16.28 3.01 8.52
C ILE A 308 15.87 3.87 9.71
N ARG A 309 16.47 5.05 9.90
CA ARG A 309 16.20 5.93 11.05
C ARG A 309 14.73 6.29 11.19
N ARG A 310 13.99 6.40 10.07
CA ARG A 310 12.55 6.67 10.09
C ARG A 310 11.78 5.54 10.75
N HIS A 311 12.13 4.30 10.46
CA HIS A 311 11.55 3.11 11.08
C HIS A 311 11.91 3.00 12.56
N LEU A 312 13.16 3.21 12.91
CA LEU A 312 13.63 3.23 14.31
C LEU A 312 12.96 4.34 15.13
N ALA A 313 12.71 5.50 14.53
CA ALA A 313 11.99 6.59 15.18
C ALA A 313 10.50 6.32 15.36
N GLY A 314 9.90 5.57 14.44
CA GLY A 314 8.46 5.29 14.37
C GLY A 314 8.01 4.03 15.09
N THR A 315 8.92 3.08 15.35
CA THR A 315 8.56 1.80 15.96
C THR A 315 7.87 1.96 17.32
N PRO A 316 6.80 1.22 17.57
CA PRO A 316 6.08 1.28 18.84
C PRO A 316 6.81 0.58 20.00
N ILE A 317 7.77 -0.32 19.72
CA ILE A 317 8.39 -1.15 20.77
C ILE A 317 9.18 -0.33 21.80
N PHE A 318 9.61 0.89 21.43
CA PHE A 318 10.33 1.79 22.33
C PHE A 318 9.41 2.78 23.06
N LYS A 319 8.10 2.79 22.74
CA LYS A 319 7.15 3.68 23.39
C LYS A 319 6.85 3.21 24.82
N GLY A 320 6.84 4.17 25.74
CA GLY A 320 6.52 3.90 27.15
C GLY A 320 7.68 3.36 27.98
N ILE A 321 8.87 3.16 27.41
CA ILE A 321 10.07 2.83 28.18
C ILE A 321 10.52 4.09 28.92
N PRO A 322 10.58 4.08 30.27
CA PRO A 322 11.04 5.22 31.06
C PRO A 322 12.50 5.60 30.70
N ASP A 323 12.82 6.89 30.71
CA ASP A 323 14.16 7.40 30.47
C ASP A 323 14.85 6.96 29.15
N PHE A 324 14.06 6.54 28.17
CA PHE A 324 14.55 6.02 26.88
C PHE A 324 15.20 7.08 25.96
N LYS A 325 15.00 8.36 26.23
CA LYS A 325 15.44 9.46 25.36
C LYS A 325 16.94 9.39 24.98
N PRO A 326 17.88 9.18 25.91
CA PRO A 326 19.30 9.07 25.55
C PRO A 326 19.59 7.88 24.62
N THR A 327 18.99 6.72 24.89
CA THR A 327 19.12 5.51 24.05
C THR A 327 18.52 5.73 22.66
N ARG A 328 17.36 6.39 22.57
CA ARG A 328 16.77 6.78 21.28
C ARG A 328 17.69 7.68 20.46
N ILE A 329 18.34 8.64 21.12
CA ILE A 329 19.32 9.52 20.46
C ILE A 329 20.51 8.70 19.95
N ALA A 330 21.03 7.75 20.74
CA ALA A 330 22.12 6.87 20.35
C ALA A 330 21.73 6.01 19.11
N LEU A 331 20.56 5.37 19.12
CA LEU A 331 20.02 4.62 17.97
C LEU A 331 19.97 5.46 16.68
N LEU A 332 19.50 6.71 16.79
CA LEU A 332 19.33 7.58 15.63
C LEU A 332 20.62 8.28 15.19
N ARG A 333 21.69 8.23 16.00
CA ARG A 333 23.00 8.80 15.68
C ARG A 333 24.03 7.76 15.25
N ALA A 334 23.79 6.48 15.47
CA ALA A 334 24.67 5.42 15.01
C ALA A 334 24.93 5.56 13.51
N ASN A 335 26.17 5.33 13.09
CA ASN A 335 26.62 5.48 11.70
C ASN A 335 27.05 4.16 11.07
N THR A 336 27.26 3.12 11.88
CA THR A 336 27.59 1.77 11.45
C THR A 336 26.57 0.77 12.00
N VAL A 337 26.49 -0.41 11.36
CA VAL A 337 25.66 -1.52 11.85
C VAL A 337 26.12 -1.98 13.23
N GLU A 338 27.42 -2.04 13.45
CA GLU A 338 28.03 -2.44 14.73
C GLU A 338 27.57 -1.51 15.87
N GLU A 339 27.72 -0.19 15.70
CA GLU A 339 27.26 0.80 16.67
C GLU A 339 25.75 0.69 16.95
N LEU A 340 24.94 0.56 15.87
CA LEU A 340 23.50 0.46 15.99
C LEU A 340 23.07 -0.79 16.74
N PHE A 341 23.64 -1.94 16.39
CA PHE A 341 23.30 -3.22 17.01
C PHE A 341 23.77 -3.30 18.45
N ALA A 342 24.95 -2.74 18.78
CA ALA A 342 25.42 -2.64 20.16
C ALA A 342 24.40 -1.89 21.03
N VAL A 343 23.91 -0.74 20.58
CA VAL A 343 22.87 0.02 21.30
C VAL A 343 21.57 -0.78 21.41
N MET A 344 21.14 -1.49 20.36
CA MET A 344 19.92 -2.29 20.39
C MET A 344 20.03 -3.47 21.38
N ASP A 345 21.18 -4.13 21.44
CA ASP A 345 21.42 -5.30 22.29
C ASP A 345 21.48 -4.97 23.79
N GLU A 346 21.88 -3.75 24.13
CA GLU A 346 21.89 -3.25 25.50
C GLU A 346 20.49 -2.94 26.07
N ILE A 347 19.48 -2.71 25.21
CA ILE A 347 18.15 -2.26 25.64
C ILE A 347 17.48 -3.20 26.63
N PRO A 348 17.40 -4.54 26.38
CA PRO A 348 16.72 -5.44 27.29
C PRO A 348 17.30 -5.43 28.71
N GLU A 349 18.61 -5.51 28.84
CA GLU A 349 19.28 -5.49 30.15
C GLU A 349 19.17 -4.12 30.83
N LYS A 350 19.46 -3.05 30.09
CA LYS A 350 19.46 -1.68 30.60
C LYS A 350 18.12 -1.20 31.16
N PHE A 351 17.02 -1.68 30.58
CA PHE A 351 15.67 -1.29 30.97
C PHE A 351 14.87 -2.43 31.63
N GLY A 352 15.48 -3.58 31.91
CA GLY A 352 14.85 -4.72 32.55
C GLY A 352 13.68 -5.31 31.78
N ILE A 353 13.75 -5.29 30.44
CA ILE A 353 12.71 -5.76 29.53
C ILE A 353 13.02 -7.20 29.11
N ARG A 354 12.03 -8.09 29.22
CA ARG A 354 12.14 -9.49 28.83
C ARG A 354 11.33 -9.83 27.57
#